data_e9922c894ab40a8650085943c3a1b15e
#
_entry.id   e9922c894ab40a8650085943c3a1b15e
#
_cell.length_a   1.000
_cell.length_b   1.000
_cell.length_c   1.000
_cell.angle_alpha   90.00
_cell.angle_beta   90.00
_cell.angle_gamma   90.00
#
_symmetry.space_group_name_H-M   'P 1'
#
loop_
_entity.id
_entity.type
_entity.pdbx_description
1 polymer ?
#
loop_
_entity_poly.entity_id
_entity_poly.type
_entity_poly.pdbx_seq_one_letter_code
_entity_poly.pdbx_strand_id
1 'polypeptide(L)'
;MMYPYITLPDETEIVHSQLIEDENGKQKVIVNFERPTETGFDSARCELPDYTWTEREGYSDEEISMFEKLLQSNAHLLYKYAANGGIHIA
;
A
#
# COMPACT_ATOMS: atom_id res chain seq x y z
N MET A 1 -0.82 8.76 -9.43
CA MET A 1 0.57 8.84 -8.96
C MET A 1 0.71 8.14 -7.63
N MET A 2 1.80 7.40 -7.44
CA MET A 2 2.06 6.69 -6.19
C MET A 2 3.18 7.37 -5.42
N TYR A 3 3.06 7.43 -4.10
CA TYR A 3 4.01 8.08 -3.21
C TYR A 3 4.71 7.04 -2.35
N PRO A 4 6.03 7.14 -2.15
CA PRO A 4 6.74 6.19 -1.29
C PRO A 4 6.30 6.36 0.17
N TYR A 5 6.16 5.23 0.85
CA TYR A 5 5.84 5.20 2.28
C TYR A 5 7.02 4.68 3.10
N ILE A 6 7.30 3.38 3.01
CA ILE A 6 8.47 2.77 3.65
C ILE A 6 9.02 1.64 2.79
N THR A 7 10.27 1.25 3.05
CA THR A 7 10.89 0.06 2.48
C THR A 7 11.19 -0.90 3.63
N LEU A 8 10.74 -2.15 3.48
CA LEU A 8 10.95 -3.18 4.48
C LEU A 8 12.33 -3.81 4.37
N PRO A 9 12.81 -4.54 5.41
CA PRO A 9 14.14 -5.15 5.37
C PRO A 9 14.38 -6.13 4.23
N ASP A 10 13.33 -6.75 3.70
CA ASP A 10 13.41 -7.68 2.56
C ASP A 10 13.36 -6.98 1.20
N GLU A 11 13.52 -5.65 1.19
CA GLU A 11 13.46 -4.78 0.02
C GLU A 11 12.04 -4.57 -0.54
N THR A 12 11.00 -5.02 0.14
CA THR A 12 9.63 -4.69 -0.25
C THR A 12 9.41 -3.19 -0.10
N GLU A 13 9.13 -2.51 -1.20
CA GLU A 13 8.75 -1.10 -1.19
C GLU A 13 7.25 -0.97 -1.04
N ILE A 14 6.83 -0.14 -0.09
CA ILE A 14 5.42 0.18 0.11
C ILE A 14 5.18 1.59 -0.40
N VAL A 15 4.28 1.70 -1.37
CA VAL A 15 3.88 2.99 -1.94
C VAL A 15 2.37 3.11 -1.84
N HIS A 16 1.86 4.35 -1.83
CA HIS A 16 0.42 4.58 -1.72
C HIS A 16 -0.04 5.63 -2.72
N SER A 17 -1.33 5.57 -3.05
CA SER A 17 -1.96 6.57 -3.91
C SER A 17 -2.28 7.84 -3.14
N GLN A 18 -2.70 8.86 -3.86
CA GLN A 18 -3.44 9.97 -3.27
C GLN A 18 -4.82 9.47 -2.82
N LEU A 19 -5.51 10.29 -2.05
CA LEU A 19 -6.86 9.97 -1.64
C LEU A 19 -7.78 9.97 -2.88
N ILE A 20 -8.46 8.85 -3.09
CA ILE A 20 -9.34 8.66 -4.25
C ILE A 20 -10.77 8.65 -3.76
N GLU A 21 -11.64 9.40 -4.44
CA GLU A 21 -13.06 9.45 -4.12
C GLU A 21 -13.85 8.74 -5.23
N ASP A 22 -14.69 7.78 -4.85
CA ASP A 22 -15.51 7.05 -5.82
C ASP A 22 -16.81 7.84 -6.13
N GLU A 23 -17.66 7.25 -7.00
CA GLU A 23 -18.90 7.87 -7.45
C GLU A 23 -19.87 8.19 -6.31
N ASN A 24 -19.77 7.44 -5.22
CA ASN A 24 -20.64 7.60 -4.05
C ASN A 24 -20.04 8.52 -2.98
N GLY A 25 -18.92 9.15 -3.28
CA GLY A 25 -18.19 9.99 -2.32
C GLY A 25 -17.38 9.21 -1.30
N LYS A 26 -17.26 7.88 -1.45
CA LYS A 26 -16.46 7.06 -0.56
C LYS A 26 -14.98 7.22 -0.90
N GLN A 27 -14.18 7.52 0.11
CA GLN A 27 -12.74 7.71 -0.05
C GLN A 27 -11.99 6.39 0.10
N LYS A 28 -10.97 6.22 -0.72
CA LYS A 28 -10.09 5.04 -0.64
C LYS A 28 -8.64 5.43 -0.89
N VAL A 29 -7.74 4.56 -0.43
CA VAL A 29 -6.31 4.65 -0.70
C VAL A 29 -5.84 3.30 -1.24
N ILE A 30 -5.11 3.33 -2.33
CA ILE A 30 -4.50 2.12 -2.91
C ILE A 30 -3.08 2.02 -2.39
N VAL A 31 -2.71 0.86 -1.85
CA VAL A 31 -1.37 0.59 -1.34
C VAL A 31 -0.75 -0.53 -2.15
N ASN A 32 0.42 -0.30 -2.71
CA ASN A 32 1.17 -1.28 -3.48
C ASN A 32 2.39 -1.75 -2.70
N PHE A 33 2.66 -3.06 -2.81
CA PHE A 33 3.83 -3.71 -2.26
C PHE A 33 4.61 -4.31 -3.43
N GLU A 34 5.89 -3.98 -3.55
CA GLU A 34 6.74 -4.51 -4.61
C GLU A 34 8.09 -4.92 -4.04
N ARG A 35 8.54 -6.11 -4.44
CA ARG A 35 9.85 -6.63 -4.04
C ARG A 35 10.60 -7.11 -5.27
N PRO A 36 11.83 -6.62 -5.54
CA PRO A 36 12.60 -7.08 -6.67
C PRO A 36 13.03 -8.53 -6.49
N THR A 37 12.99 -9.30 -7.58
CA THR A 37 13.45 -10.67 -7.65
C THR A 37 14.44 -10.80 -8.81
N GLU A 38 15.07 -11.98 -8.95
CA GLU A 38 16.00 -12.21 -10.05
C GLU A 38 15.35 -12.13 -11.43
N THR A 39 14.04 -12.36 -11.50
CA THR A 39 13.32 -12.43 -12.77
C THR A 39 12.25 -11.34 -12.94
N GLY A 40 12.16 -10.41 -11.99
CA GLY A 40 11.14 -9.35 -12.03
C GLY A 40 10.79 -8.84 -10.66
N PHE A 41 9.49 -8.85 -10.34
CA PHE A 41 8.99 -8.34 -9.06
C PHE A 41 7.92 -9.24 -8.50
N ASP A 42 7.92 -9.41 -7.18
CA ASP A 42 6.73 -9.82 -6.45
C ASP A 42 5.89 -8.56 -6.25
N SER A 43 4.58 -8.68 -6.38
CA SER A 43 3.70 -7.53 -6.25
C SER A 43 2.39 -7.89 -5.55
N ALA A 44 1.84 -6.91 -4.83
CA ALA A 44 0.53 -7.01 -4.21
C ALA A 44 -0.08 -5.62 -4.13
N ARG A 45 -1.41 -5.56 -4.18
CA ARG A 45 -2.15 -4.31 -4.10
C ARG A 45 -3.35 -4.49 -3.19
N CYS A 46 -3.50 -3.58 -2.24
CA CYS A 46 -4.60 -3.57 -1.30
C CYS A 46 -5.32 -2.23 -1.34
N GLU A 47 -6.65 -2.25 -1.30
CA GLU A 47 -7.45 -1.04 -1.23
C GLU A 47 -7.99 -0.84 0.18
N LEU A 48 -7.74 0.33 0.75
CA LEU A 48 -8.27 0.74 2.04
C LEU A 48 -9.54 1.58 1.83
N PRO A 49 -10.51 1.55 2.72
CA PRO A 49 -10.51 0.96 4.06
C PRO A 49 -10.96 -0.50 4.12
N ASP A 50 -11.33 -1.09 2.99
CA ASP A 50 -11.95 -2.41 2.98
C ASP A 50 -10.94 -3.56 3.08
N TYR A 51 -9.65 -3.28 2.96
CA TYR A 51 -8.58 -4.29 2.92
C TYR A 51 -8.81 -5.31 1.81
N THR A 52 -9.24 -4.83 0.64
CA THR A 52 -9.47 -5.67 -0.54
C THR A 52 -8.17 -5.83 -1.31
N TRP A 53 -7.69 -7.05 -1.41
CA TRP A 53 -6.50 -7.38 -2.20
C TRP A 53 -6.91 -7.57 -3.65
N THR A 54 -6.50 -6.65 -4.52
CA THR A 54 -6.86 -6.65 -5.94
C THR A 54 -5.80 -7.25 -6.83
N GLU A 55 -4.58 -7.41 -6.32
CA GLU A 55 -3.47 -8.02 -7.03
C GLU A 55 -2.56 -8.72 -6.02
N ARG A 56 -2.06 -9.90 -6.40
CA ARG A 56 -1.11 -10.63 -5.60
C ARG A 56 -0.31 -11.57 -6.50
N GLU A 57 1.00 -11.38 -6.54
CA GLU A 57 1.90 -12.21 -7.31
C GLU A 57 3.23 -12.36 -6.58
N GLY A 58 3.58 -13.61 -6.24
CA GLY A 58 4.86 -13.94 -5.63
C GLY A 58 4.89 -13.88 -4.10
N TYR A 59 3.93 -13.25 -3.44
CA TYR A 59 3.86 -13.21 -1.98
C TYR A 59 3.05 -14.38 -1.43
N SER A 60 3.51 -14.93 -0.29
CA SER A 60 2.83 -16.02 0.40
C SER A 60 1.62 -15.49 1.20
N ASP A 61 0.76 -16.43 1.63
CA ASP A 61 -0.36 -16.09 2.51
C ASP A 61 0.11 -15.45 3.82
N GLU A 62 1.24 -15.93 4.34
CA GLU A 62 1.82 -15.38 5.58
C GLU A 62 2.30 -13.96 5.38
N GLU A 63 2.91 -13.67 4.24
CA GLU A 63 3.36 -12.32 3.92
C GLU A 63 2.19 -11.36 3.76
N ILE A 64 1.13 -11.79 3.07
CA ILE A 64 -0.08 -10.99 2.91
C ILE A 64 -0.72 -10.71 4.27
N SER A 65 -0.81 -11.71 5.15
CA SER A 65 -1.33 -11.53 6.49
C SER A 65 -0.52 -10.52 7.31
N MET A 66 0.80 -10.56 7.18
CA MET A 66 1.70 -9.59 7.82
C MET A 66 1.47 -8.18 7.28
N PHE A 67 1.32 -8.05 5.96
CA PHE A 67 1.03 -6.76 5.33
C PHE A 67 -0.30 -6.19 5.81
N GLU A 68 -1.32 -7.03 5.96
CA GLU A 68 -2.61 -6.58 6.47
C GLU A 68 -2.50 -6.00 7.88
N LYS A 69 -1.74 -6.66 8.75
CA LYS A 69 -1.49 -6.16 10.10
C LYS A 69 -0.74 -4.83 10.07
N LEU A 70 0.24 -4.72 9.20
CA LEU A 70 0.99 -3.48 9.02
C LEU A 70 0.06 -2.35 8.54
N LEU A 71 -0.82 -2.64 7.58
CA LEU A 71 -1.79 -1.67 7.10
C LEU A 71 -2.76 -1.23 8.20
N GLN A 72 -3.24 -2.16 9.02
CA GLN A 72 -4.13 -1.84 10.14
C GLN A 72 -3.46 -0.90 11.13
N SER A 73 -2.19 -1.11 11.41
CA SER A 73 -1.42 -0.26 12.33
C SER A 73 -1.10 1.12 11.74
N ASN A 74 -1.06 1.24 10.42
CA ASN A 74 -0.62 2.44 9.73
C ASN A 74 -1.72 3.15 8.94
N ALA A 75 -2.95 2.63 8.95
CA ALA A 75 -4.02 3.15 8.09
C ALA A 75 -4.24 4.65 8.26
N HIS A 76 -4.25 5.15 9.49
CA HIS A 76 -4.46 6.57 9.76
C HIS A 76 -3.35 7.44 9.15
N LEU A 77 -2.10 6.97 9.17
CA LEU A 77 -0.98 7.69 8.56
C LEU A 77 -1.08 7.65 7.04
N LEU A 78 -1.45 6.52 6.48
CA LEU A 78 -1.62 6.38 5.03
C LEU A 78 -2.70 7.33 4.52
N TYR A 79 -3.83 7.43 5.22
CA TYR A 79 -4.87 8.40 4.86
C TYR A 79 -4.37 9.84 4.96
N LYS A 80 -3.64 10.16 6.02
CA LYS A 80 -3.09 11.49 6.20
C LYS A 80 -2.15 11.87 5.07
N TYR A 81 -1.21 10.99 4.72
CA TYR A 81 -0.25 11.26 3.65
C TYR A 81 -0.92 11.25 2.28
N ALA A 82 -1.90 10.38 2.07
CA ALA A 82 -2.66 10.35 0.82
C ALA A 82 -3.40 11.68 0.59
N ALA A 83 -4.00 12.23 1.64
CA ALA A 83 -4.70 13.51 1.56
C ALA A 83 -3.75 14.68 1.30
N ASN A 84 -2.50 14.57 1.70
CA ASN A 84 -1.49 15.63 1.58
C ASN A 84 -0.52 15.44 0.42
N GLY A 85 -0.73 14.44 -0.44
CA GLY A 85 0.16 14.17 -1.57
C GLY A 85 1.49 13.53 -1.20
N GLY A 86 1.50 12.67 -0.18
CA GLY A 86 2.67 11.93 0.27
C GLY A 86 3.24 12.44 1.58
N ILE A 87 4.37 11.85 1.99
CA ILE A 87 5.07 12.27 3.21
C ILE A 87 5.79 13.57 2.93
N HIS A 88 5.49 14.59 3.73
CA HIS A 88 6.18 15.88 3.64
C HIS A 88 7.28 15.96 4.70
N ILE A 89 8.49 16.20 4.25
CA ILE A 89 9.63 16.47 5.13
C ILE A 89 9.77 17.99 5.20
N ALA A 90 9.50 18.52 6.36
CA ALA A 90 9.57 19.96 6.56
C ALA A 90 11.03 20.42 6.62
#